data_eb617b889c32bb157e68c01b0018a879
#
_entry.id   eb617b889c32bb157e68c01b0018a879
#
_cell.length_a   1.000
_cell.length_b   1.000
_cell.length_c   1.000
_cell.angle_alpha   90.00
_cell.angle_beta   90.00
_cell.angle_gamma   90.00
#
_symmetry.space_group_name_H-M   'P 1'
#
loop_
_entity.id
_entity.type
_entity.pdbx_description
1 polymer ?
#
loop_
_entity_poly.entity_id
_entity_poly.type
_entity_poly.pdbx_seq_one_letter_code
_entity_poly.pdbx_strand_id
1 'polypeptide(L)'
;IYQPERRNSLGVHLANGAVCRAMADRMEQVSRRAWVAAPLVGGEEQSGSTDTLRNPANHADVVGSVANATTDHVRAAIDIAVQAQPAWDATPAGVRGDALDKAADLFEESTAELVAMCVREAGKSVPDGIAEVREAVDFLRYYAARARHEFASPQRLPGPTGESNELSLHGRGVFTCISPWNFPLAIFA
;
A
#
# COMPACT_ATOMS: atom_id res chain seq x y z
N ILE A 1 -10.68 -18.30 4.47
CA ILE A 1 -10.93 -18.19 5.93
C ILE A 1 -11.96 -17.09 6.18
N TYR A 2 -11.82 -15.92 5.54
CA TYR A 2 -12.63 -14.72 5.80
C TYR A 2 -13.80 -14.52 4.85
N GLN A 3 -14.09 -15.47 3.97
CA GLN A 3 -15.28 -15.45 3.12
C GLN A 3 -16.58 -15.51 3.96
N PRO A 4 -17.64 -14.77 3.59
CA PRO A 4 -17.76 -13.94 2.38
C PRO A 4 -17.22 -12.50 2.54
N GLU A 5 -16.71 -12.11 3.71
CA GLU A 5 -16.34 -10.70 4.02
C GLU A 5 -15.22 -10.18 3.12
N ARG A 6 -14.16 -10.96 2.95
CA ARG A 6 -13.03 -10.61 2.09
C ARG A 6 -12.27 -11.83 1.56
N ARG A 7 -11.57 -11.67 0.45
CA ARG A 7 -10.66 -12.67 -0.11
C ARG A 7 -9.28 -12.55 0.55
N ASN A 8 -8.67 -13.68 0.92
CA ASN A 8 -7.27 -13.70 1.36
C ASN A 8 -6.32 -13.45 0.19
N SER A 9 -5.12 -12.94 0.51
CA SER A 9 -4.02 -12.83 -0.43
C SER A 9 -3.61 -14.19 -1.00
N LEU A 10 -3.22 -14.21 -2.27
CA LEU A 10 -2.68 -15.40 -2.92
C LEU A 10 -1.28 -15.71 -2.41
N GLY A 11 -1.01 -16.99 -2.14
CA GLY A 11 0.30 -17.46 -1.75
C GLY A 11 1.09 -17.99 -2.95
N VAL A 12 2.42 -18.09 -2.79
CA VAL A 12 3.31 -18.73 -3.74
C VAL A 12 3.75 -20.08 -3.18
N HIS A 13 3.49 -21.17 -3.92
CA HIS A 13 3.82 -22.53 -3.47
C HIS A 13 5.30 -22.85 -3.72
N LEU A 14 6.18 -22.38 -2.83
CA LEU A 14 7.64 -22.51 -2.97
C LEU A 14 8.17 -23.97 -2.97
N ALA A 15 7.39 -24.95 -2.51
CA ALA A 15 7.76 -26.35 -2.64
C ALA A 15 7.58 -26.91 -4.07
N ASN A 16 6.91 -26.16 -4.95
CA ASN A 16 6.75 -26.53 -6.35
C ASN A 16 7.88 -25.92 -7.19
N GLY A 17 8.80 -26.76 -7.69
CA GLY A 17 9.95 -26.31 -8.47
C GLY A 17 9.60 -25.57 -9.76
N ALA A 18 8.47 -25.84 -10.41
CA ALA A 18 8.04 -25.08 -11.59
C ALA A 18 7.59 -23.67 -11.21
N VAL A 19 6.86 -23.52 -10.11
CA VAL A 19 6.44 -22.22 -9.56
C VAL A 19 7.66 -21.40 -9.15
N CYS A 20 8.63 -22.01 -8.47
CA CYS A 20 9.87 -21.34 -8.08
C CYS A 20 10.65 -20.83 -9.30
N ARG A 21 10.81 -21.64 -10.34
CA ARG A 21 11.50 -21.21 -11.57
C ARG A 21 10.77 -20.04 -12.24
N ALA A 22 9.46 -20.16 -12.45
CA ALA A 22 8.68 -19.09 -13.05
C ALA A 22 8.77 -17.77 -12.27
N MET A 23 8.77 -17.85 -10.93
CA MET A 23 8.96 -16.68 -10.05
C MET A 23 10.36 -16.09 -10.24
N ALA A 24 11.41 -16.92 -10.21
CA ALA A 24 12.79 -16.48 -10.39
C ALA A 24 13.02 -15.81 -11.76
N ASP A 25 12.53 -16.43 -12.84
CA ASP A 25 12.61 -15.89 -14.19
C ASP A 25 11.94 -14.50 -14.29
N ARG A 26 10.78 -14.35 -13.66
CA ARG A 26 10.06 -13.09 -13.64
C ARG A 26 10.79 -12.02 -12.81
N MET A 27 11.31 -12.40 -11.64
CA MET A 27 12.12 -11.51 -10.80
C MET A 27 13.38 -11.06 -11.54
N GLU A 28 14.07 -11.95 -12.27
CA GLU A 28 15.23 -11.59 -13.08
C GLU A 28 14.89 -10.57 -14.18
N GLN A 29 13.78 -10.79 -14.89
CA GLN A 29 13.34 -9.88 -15.95
C GLN A 29 13.11 -8.46 -15.42
N VAL A 30 12.41 -8.31 -14.30
CA VAL A 30 12.11 -6.99 -13.72
C VAL A 30 13.33 -6.37 -13.06
N SER A 31 14.26 -7.17 -12.54
CA SER A 31 15.52 -6.69 -11.94
C SER A 31 16.48 -6.03 -12.93
N ARG A 32 16.25 -6.19 -14.24
CA ARG A 32 17.04 -5.51 -15.28
C ARG A 32 16.64 -4.04 -15.49
N ARG A 33 15.55 -3.61 -14.88
CA ARG A 33 15.11 -2.21 -14.94
C ARG A 33 15.89 -1.37 -13.94
N ALA A 34 16.22 -0.13 -14.32
CA ALA A 34 16.61 0.90 -13.38
C ALA A 34 15.35 1.55 -12.83
N TRP A 35 15.20 1.53 -11.52
CA TRP A 35 14.05 2.11 -10.84
C TRP A 35 14.29 3.58 -10.54
N VAL A 36 13.28 4.41 -10.72
CA VAL A 36 13.32 5.82 -10.35
C VAL A 36 12.11 6.08 -9.47
N ALA A 37 12.34 6.66 -8.31
CA ALA A 37 11.30 7.08 -7.39
C ALA A 37 11.40 8.58 -7.14
N ALA A 38 10.25 9.23 -6.97
CA ALA A 38 10.15 10.64 -6.63
C ALA A 38 8.98 10.87 -5.67
N PRO A 39 8.97 11.96 -4.87
CA PRO A 39 7.82 12.34 -4.09
C PRO A 39 6.64 12.64 -5.01
N LEU A 40 5.45 12.14 -4.65
CA LEU A 40 4.19 12.45 -5.33
C LEU A 40 3.43 13.49 -4.52
N VAL A 41 3.19 14.67 -5.11
CA VAL A 41 2.45 15.76 -4.45
C VAL A 41 1.32 16.20 -5.39
N GLY A 42 0.09 16.03 -4.95
CA GLY A 42 -1.08 16.33 -5.77
C GLY A 42 -1.20 15.46 -7.05
N GLY A 43 -0.59 14.28 -7.06
CA GLY A 43 -0.56 13.39 -8.23
C GLY A 43 0.61 13.65 -9.19
N GLU A 44 1.46 14.64 -8.93
CA GLU A 44 2.59 15.02 -9.77
C GLU A 44 3.91 14.63 -9.10
N GLU A 45 4.85 14.05 -9.89
CA GLU A 45 6.21 13.76 -9.44
C GLU A 45 7.01 15.04 -9.22
N GLN A 46 7.72 15.11 -8.09
CA GLN A 46 8.52 16.27 -7.71
C GLN A 46 10.01 15.99 -7.90
N SER A 47 10.73 16.99 -8.41
CA SER A 47 12.19 16.94 -8.52
C SER A 47 12.86 17.28 -7.19
N GLY A 48 14.06 16.73 -6.97
CA GLY A 48 14.86 17.00 -5.77
C GLY A 48 16.28 16.52 -5.91
N SER A 49 17.06 16.62 -4.84
CA SER A 49 18.37 15.96 -4.77
C SER A 49 18.19 14.45 -4.94
N THR A 50 19.05 13.83 -5.74
CA THR A 50 18.91 12.43 -6.11
C THR A 50 19.98 11.58 -5.42
N ASP A 51 19.53 10.51 -4.76
CA ASP A 51 20.39 9.47 -4.20
C ASP A 51 20.34 8.19 -5.02
N THR A 52 21.47 7.49 -5.11
CA THR A 52 21.57 6.18 -5.76
C THR A 52 21.31 5.07 -4.74
N LEU A 53 20.33 4.24 -5.02
CA LEU A 53 20.01 3.07 -4.22
C LEU A 53 20.81 1.86 -4.68
N ARG A 54 21.45 1.17 -3.74
CA ARG A 54 22.28 0.00 -3.99
C ARG A 54 21.81 -1.19 -3.19
N ASN A 55 21.97 -2.36 -3.78
CA ASN A 55 21.67 -3.62 -3.13
C ASN A 55 22.60 -3.82 -1.92
N PRO A 56 22.07 -3.99 -0.69
CA PRO A 56 22.88 -4.15 0.51
C PRO A 56 23.71 -5.45 0.52
N ALA A 57 23.32 -6.46 -0.25
CA ALA A 57 24.08 -7.70 -0.39
C ALA A 57 25.18 -7.60 -1.47
N ASN A 58 25.08 -6.63 -2.39
CA ASN A 58 26.05 -6.41 -3.46
C ASN A 58 26.08 -4.93 -3.85
N HIS A 59 26.95 -4.14 -3.28
CA HIS A 59 27.03 -2.70 -3.51
C HIS A 59 27.40 -2.31 -4.96
N ALA A 60 27.87 -3.23 -5.80
CA ALA A 60 28.05 -3.00 -7.23
C ALA A 60 26.71 -3.01 -8.00
N ASP A 61 25.68 -3.66 -7.46
CA ASP A 61 24.33 -3.70 -8.03
C ASP A 61 23.58 -2.41 -7.68
N VAL A 62 23.32 -1.58 -8.67
CA VAL A 62 22.50 -0.37 -8.56
C VAL A 62 21.02 -0.76 -8.78
N VAL A 63 20.21 -0.60 -7.76
CA VAL A 63 18.77 -0.87 -7.83
C VAL A 63 18.04 0.24 -8.58
N GLY A 64 18.40 1.49 -8.29
CA GLY A 64 17.78 2.66 -8.90
C GLY A 64 18.21 3.96 -8.27
N SER A 65 17.39 4.96 -8.40
CA SER A 65 17.60 6.28 -7.80
C SER A 65 16.31 6.83 -7.19
N VAL A 66 16.46 7.68 -6.17
CA VAL A 66 15.33 8.34 -5.52
C VAL A 66 15.58 9.85 -5.46
N ALA A 67 14.57 10.63 -5.83
CA ALA A 67 14.57 12.07 -5.57
C ALA A 67 14.05 12.33 -4.14
N ASN A 68 14.78 13.15 -3.38
CA ASN A 68 14.42 13.47 -2.00
C ASN A 68 13.39 14.60 -1.94
N ALA A 69 12.40 14.47 -1.05
CA ALA A 69 11.46 15.53 -0.77
C ALA A 69 12.12 16.70 -0.05
N THR A 70 11.72 17.92 -0.38
CA THR A 70 12.07 19.13 0.35
C THR A 70 11.01 19.46 1.40
N THR A 71 11.34 20.38 2.33
CA THR A 71 10.36 20.91 3.28
C THR A 71 9.16 21.56 2.57
N ASP A 72 9.38 22.20 1.43
CA ASP A 72 8.31 22.83 0.66
C ASP A 72 7.40 21.81 0.00
N HIS A 73 7.94 20.65 -0.47
CA HIS A 73 7.12 19.53 -0.94
C HIS A 73 6.21 18.99 0.18
N VAL A 74 6.74 18.87 1.40
CA VAL A 74 5.95 18.39 2.56
C VAL A 74 4.84 19.37 2.89
N ARG A 75 5.12 20.68 2.91
CA ARG A 75 4.11 21.72 3.13
C ARG A 75 3.01 21.68 2.07
N ALA A 76 3.39 21.67 0.79
CA ALA A 76 2.46 21.59 -0.31
C ALA A 76 1.58 20.32 -0.24
N ALA A 77 2.16 19.16 0.11
CA ALA A 77 1.43 17.91 0.27
C ALA A 77 0.37 18.00 1.38
N ILE A 78 0.73 18.61 2.52
CA ILE A 78 -0.22 18.82 3.63
C ILE A 78 -1.34 19.76 3.21
N ASP A 79 -1.03 20.88 2.56
CA ASP A 79 -2.02 21.88 2.12
C ASP A 79 -3.01 21.28 1.12
N ILE A 80 -2.51 20.49 0.14
CA ILE A 80 -3.35 19.79 -0.84
C ILE A 80 -4.22 18.74 -0.15
N ALA A 81 -3.66 17.96 0.78
CA ALA A 81 -4.41 16.95 1.52
C ALA A 81 -5.52 17.56 2.38
N VAL A 82 -5.25 18.71 3.04
CA VAL A 82 -6.26 19.47 3.81
C VAL A 82 -7.40 19.97 2.92
N GLN A 83 -7.08 20.46 1.72
CA GLN A 83 -8.08 20.93 0.76
C GLN A 83 -8.92 19.80 0.20
N ALA A 84 -8.34 18.63 -0.04
CA ALA A 84 -9.02 17.46 -0.60
C ALA A 84 -9.85 16.68 0.43
N GLN A 85 -9.50 16.77 1.72
CA GLN A 85 -10.09 15.95 2.78
C GLN A 85 -11.63 16.02 2.86
N PRO A 86 -12.28 17.19 2.79
CA PRO A 86 -13.75 17.25 2.91
C PRO A 86 -14.48 16.49 1.79
N ALA A 87 -13.98 16.58 0.55
CA ALA A 87 -14.54 15.86 -0.58
C ALA A 87 -14.29 14.35 -0.46
N TRP A 88 -13.11 13.96 0.00
CA TRP A 88 -12.77 12.56 0.24
C TRP A 88 -13.61 11.94 1.37
N ASP A 89 -13.84 12.67 2.48
CA ASP A 89 -14.68 12.20 3.57
C ASP A 89 -16.14 12.03 3.13
N ALA A 90 -16.64 12.92 2.26
CA ALA A 90 -17.98 12.82 1.68
C ALA A 90 -18.12 11.72 0.61
N THR A 91 -17.01 11.16 0.12
CA THR A 91 -17.03 10.07 -0.87
C THR A 91 -17.61 8.79 -0.23
N PRO A 92 -18.59 8.11 -0.88
CA PRO A 92 -19.19 6.91 -0.32
C PRO A 92 -18.15 5.85 0.08
N ALA A 93 -18.34 5.22 1.23
CA ALA A 93 -17.42 4.23 1.79
C ALA A 93 -17.15 3.06 0.82
N GLY A 94 -18.15 2.66 0.04
CA GLY A 94 -18.01 1.66 -1.01
C GLY A 94 -16.94 2.04 -2.05
N VAL A 95 -17.01 3.26 -2.56
CA VAL A 95 -16.06 3.79 -3.56
C VAL A 95 -14.63 3.85 -3.00
N ARG A 96 -14.48 4.30 -1.75
CA ARG A 96 -13.16 4.31 -1.08
C ARG A 96 -12.61 2.89 -0.88
N GLY A 97 -13.49 1.95 -0.51
CA GLY A 97 -13.14 0.53 -0.39
C GLY A 97 -12.76 -0.11 -1.74
N ASP A 98 -13.45 0.26 -2.83
CA ASP A 98 -13.12 -0.24 -4.18
C ASP A 98 -11.73 0.19 -4.64
N ALA A 99 -11.27 1.38 -4.25
CA ALA A 99 -9.91 1.83 -4.52
C ALA A 99 -8.86 0.95 -3.81
N LEU A 100 -9.10 0.57 -2.56
CA LEU A 100 -8.20 -0.32 -1.81
C LEU A 100 -8.21 -1.75 -2.38
N ASP A 101 -9.37 -2.29 -2.75
CA ASP A 101 -9.45 -3.61 -3.40
C ASP A 101 -8.73 -3.61 -4.74
N LYS A 102 -8.86 -2.55 -5.53
CA LYS A 102 -8.13 -2.41 -6.79
C LYS A 102 -6.62 -2.34 -6.57
N ALA A 103 -6.16 -1.61 -5.55
CA ALA A 103 -4.75 -1.60 -5.16
C ALA A 103 -4.27 -3.00 -4.77
N ALA A 104 -5.05 -3.74 -3.97
CA ALA A 104 -4.72 -5.11 -3.59
C ALA A 104 -4.57 -6.05 -4.79
N ASP A 105 -5.44 -5.94 -5.79
CA ASP A 105 -5.36 -6.75 -7.02
C ASP A 105 -4.10 -6.40 -7.83
N LEU A 106 -3.74 -5.12 -7.95
CA LEU A 106 -2.51 -4.67 -8.62
C LEU A 106 -1.24 -5.17 -7.90
N PHE A 107 -1.24 -5.20 -6.57
CA PHE A 107 -0.16 -5.79 -5.78
C PHE A 107 0.00 -7.30 -6.04
N GLU A 108 -1.09 -8.04 -6.12
CA GLU A 108 -1.05 -9.47 -6.46
C GLU A 108 -0.53 -9.71 -7.87
N GLU A 109 -1.00 -8.95 -8.85
CA GLU A 109 -0.54 -9.01 -10.25
C GLU A 109 0.97 -8.71 -10.37
N SER A 110 1.49 -7.82 -9.53
CA SER A 110 2.89 -7.38 -9.52
C SER A 110 3.77 -8.14 -8.52
N THR A 111 3.31 -9.27 -7.96
CA THR A 111 4.02 -9.99 -6.87
C THR A 111 5.50 -10.22 -7.15
N ALA A 112 5.88 -10.73 -8.32
CA ALA A 112 7.28 -11.01 -8.63
C ALA A 112 8.15 -9.75 -8.69
N GLU A 113 7.60 -8.65 -9.18
CA GLU A 113 8.26 -7.34 -9.25
C GLU A 113 8.49 -6.77 -7.87
N LEU A 114 7.46 -6.76 -7.04
CA LEU A 114 7.52 -6.25 -5.67
C LEU A 114 8.46 -7.09 -4.79
N VAL A 115 8.43 -8.42 -4.93
CA VAL A 115 9.38 -9.31 -4.23
C VAL A 115 10.82 -9.05 -4.68
N ALA A 116 11.06 -8.88 -5.99
CA ALA A 116 12.39 -8.56 -6.50
C ALA A 116 12.93 -7.24 -5.92
N MET A 117 12.07 -6.23 -5.78
CA MET A 117 12.44 -4.96 -5.13
C MET A 117 12.75 -5.15 -3.64
N CYS A 118 11.90 -5.87 -2.89
CA CYS A 118 12.16 -6.18 -1.47
C CYS A 118 13.50 -6.91 -1.28
N VAL A 119 13.83 -7.83 -2.16
CA VAL A 119 15.11 -8.57 -2.11
C VAL A 119 16.29 -7.65 -2.42
N ARG A 120 16.22 -6.85 -3.50
CA ARG A 120 17.35 -6.05 -3.96
C ARG A 120 17.56 -4.78 -3.15
N GLU A 121 16.49 -4.09 -2.74
CA GLU A 121 16.59 -2.82 -2.03
C GLU A 121 16.63 -3.02 -0.51
N ALA A 122 15.74 -3.84 0.03
CA ALA A 122 15.64 -4.04 1.48
C ALA A 122 16.45 -5.25 2.00
N GLY A 123 17.10 -6.03 1.11
CA GLY A 123 17.90 -7.19 1.50
C GLY A 123 17.08 -8.35 2.08
N LYS A 124 15.79 -8.43 1.76
CA LYS A 124 14.91 -9.50 2.25
C LYS A 124 15.17 -10.83 1.55
N SER A 125 14.84 -11.94 2.20
CA SER A 125 14.74 -13.22 1.53
C SER A 125 13.49 -13.27 0.63
N VAL A 126 13.48 -14.16 -0.36
CA VAL A 126 12.30 -14.34 -1.24
C VAL A 126 11.04 -14.72 -0.44
N PRO A 127 11.09 -15.63 0.55
CA PRO A 127 9.93 -15.90 1.40
C PRO A 127 9.44 -14.65 2.17
N ASP A 128 10.35 -13.83 2.69
CA ASP A 128 9.98 -12.60 3.41
C ASP A 128 9.37 -11.56 2.47
N GLY A 129 9.91 -11.42 1.24
CA GLY A 129 9.32 -10.56 0.22
C GLY A 129 7.91 -10.99 -0.19
N ILE A 130 7.65 -12.30 -0.29
CA ILE A 130 6.30 -12.83 -0.52
C ILE A 130 5.39 -12.52 0.67
N ALA A 131 5.88 -12.62 1.91
CA ALA A 131 5.12 -12.27 3.09
C ALA A 131 4.73 -10.78 3.09
N GLU A 132 5.65 -9.89 2.73
CA GLU A 132 5.38 -8.45 2.57
C GLU A 132 4.22 -8.18 1.61
N VAL A 133 4.27 -8.76 0.40
CA VAL A 133 3.20 -8.56 -0.59
C VAL A 133 1.86 -9.09 -0.07
N ARG A 134 1.86 -10.28 0.52
CA ARG A 134 0.63 -10.88 1.05
C ARG A 134 0.03 -10.07 2.19
N GLU A 135 0.86 -9.58 3.10
CA GLU A 135 0.41 -8.77 4.22
C GLU A 135 -0.17 -7.43 3.73
N ALA A 136 0.50 -6.75 2.78
CA ALA A 136 -0.03 -5.54 2.15
C ALA A 136 -1.41 -5.78 1.52
N VAL A 137 -1.55 -6.83 0.72
CA VAL A 137 -2.83 -7.21 0.09
C VAL A 137 -3.91 -7.50 1.12
N ASP A 138 -3.57 -8.25 2.18
CA ASP A 138 -4.53 -8.58 3.24
C ASP A 138 -4.95 -7.34 4.05
N PHE A 139 -4.05 -6.38 4.30
CA PHE A 139 -4.40 -5.10 4.92
C PHE A 139 -5.32 -4.27 4.02
N LEU A 140 -4.99 -4.09 2.75
CA LEU A 140 -5.83 -3.34 1.81
C LEU A 140 -7.25 -3.90 1.76
N ARG A 141 -7.41 -5.21 1.62
CA ARG A 141 -8.73 -5.87 1.61
C ARG A 141 -9.43 -5.82 2.97
N TYR A 142 -8.67 -5.92 4.06
CA TYR A 142 -9.24 -5.80 5.41
C TYR A 142 -9.82 -4.40 5.62
N TYR A 143 -9.05 -3.36 5.34
CA TYR A 143 -9.53 -1.99 5.53
C TYR A 143 -10.62 -1.59 4.53
N ALA A 144 -10.62 -2.14 3.31
CA ALA A 144 -11.73 -1.99 2.37
C ALA A 144 -13.04 -2.56 2.94
N ALA A 145 -12.98 -3.78 3.49
CA ALA A 145 -14.15 -4.41 4.12
C ALA A 145 -14.62 -3.64 5.36
N ARG A 146 -13.68 -3.23 6.22
CA ARG A 146 -14.00 -2.43 7.42
C ARG A 146 -14.60 -1.07 7.07
N ALA A 147 -14.06 -0.37 6.06
CA ALA A 147 -14.61 0.90 5.62
C ALA A 147 -16.07 0.76 5.15
N ARG A 148 -16.37 -0.26 4.36
CA ARG A 148 -17.73 -0.56 3.91
C ARG A 148 -18.67 -0.89 5.08
N HIS A 149 -18.16 -1.60 6.10
CA HIS A 149 -18.98 -1.98 7.26
C HIS A 149 -19.24 -0.80 8.20
N GLU A 150 -18.22 -0.01 8.50
CA GLU A 150 -18.28 0.98 9.58
C GLU A 150 -18.74 2.36 9.13
N PHE A 151 -18.48 2.73 7.85
CA PHE A 151 -18.78 4.07 7.34
C PHE A 151 -19.95 4.11 6.35
N ALA A 152 -20.56 2.97 6.00
CA ALA A 152 -21.64 2.96 5.00
C ALA A 152 -22.95 3.56 5.50
N SER A 153 -23.24 3.38 6.78
CA SER A 153 -24.50 3.84 7.39
C SER A 153 -24.34 4.04 8.90
N PRO A 154 -25.13 4.94 9.49
CA PRO A 154 -25.18 5.09 10.93
C PRO A 154 -25.60 3.78 11.63
N GLN A 155 -24.98 3.51 12.77
CA GLN A 155 -25.36 2.44 13.66
C GLN A 155 -26.47 2.92 14.60
N ARG A 156 -27.62 2.24 14.60
CA ARG A 156 -28.69 2.53 15.53
C ARG A 156 -28.32 2.08 16.94
N LEU A 157 -28.46 2.98 17.89
CA LEU A 157 -28.19 2.74 19.31
C LEU A 157 -29.51 2.61 20.10
N PRO A 158 -29.51 1.89 21.24
CA PRO A 158 -30.64 1.85 22.16
C PRO A 158 -30.97 3.25 22.69
N GLY A 159 -32.22 3.53 22.92
CA GLY A 159 -32.71 4.76 23.55
C GLY A 159 -34.07 4.61 24.15
N PRO A 160 -34.57 5.58 24.96
CA PRO A 160 -35.91 5.62 25.49
C PRO A 160 -36.95 5.67 24.38
N THR A 161 -38.18 5.35 24.73
CA THR A 161 -39.32 5.41 23.82
C THR A 161 -39.49 6.84 23.26
N GLY A 162 -39.56 6.96 21.94
CA GLY A 162 -39.68 8.25 21.21
C GLY A 162 -38.37 8.87 20.78
N GLU A 163 -37.22 8.26 21.10
CA GLU A 163 -35.92 8.70 20.63
C GLU A 163 -35.41 7.82 19.47
N SER A 164 -34.66 8.42 18.56
CA SER A 164 -33.87 7.73 17.54
C SER A 164 -32.41 8.13 17.70
N ASN A 165 -31.60 7.22 18.26
CA ASN A 165 -30.19 7.46 18.53
C ASN A 165 -29.33 6.74 17.48
N GLU A 166 -28.42 7.48 16.84
CA GLU A 166 -27.55 6.96 15.79
C GLU A 166 -26.11 7.39 16.02
N LEU A 167 -25.17 6.45 15.77
CA LEU A 167 -23.74 6.69 15.76
C LEU A 167 -23.22 6.66 14.33
N SER A 168 -22.63 7.75 13.86
CA SER A 168 -21.97 7.83 12.58
C SER A 168 -20.46 8.04 12.76
N LEU A 169 -19.66 7.40 11.91
CA LEU A 169 -18.23 7.63 11.85
C LEU A 169 -17.89 8.56 10.68
N HIS A 170 -16.98 9.49 10.93
CA HIS A 170 -16.50 10.48 9.95
C HIS A 170 -14.98 10.56 9.98
N GLY A 171 -14.38 11.02 8.87
CA GLY A 171 -12.95 11.27 8.79
C GLY A 171 -12.49 12.32 9.81
N ARG A 172 -11.35 12.07 10.46
CA ARG A 172 -10.76 12.98 11.46
C ARG A 172 -9.91 14.07 10.85
N GLY A 173 -9.69 14.06 9.55
CA GLY A 173 -8.81 14.98 8.84
C GLY A 173 -7.57 14.29 8.24
N VAL A 174 -6.52 15.06 8.04
CA VAL A 174 -5.26 14.57 7.45
C VAL A 174 -4.38 13.92 8.51
N PHE A 175 -3.80 12.77 8.18
CA PHE A 175 -2.85 12.04 9.01
C PHE A 175 -1.49 12.00 8.34
N THR A 176 -0.43 12.15 9.13
CA THR A 176 0.92 11.84 8.70
C THR A 176 1.23 10.40 9.07
N CYS A 177 1.52 9.57 8.05
CA CYS A 177 1.87 8.16 8.23
C CYS A 177 3.38 7.99 7.98
N ILE A 178 4.11 7.50 8.98
CA ILE A 178 5.57 7.27 8.90
C ILE A 178 5.80 5.77 8.98
N SER A 179 6.05 5.13 7.82
CA SER A 179 6.25 3.69 7.74
C SER A 179 7.64 3.27 8.20
N PRO A 180 7.79 2.13 8.88
CA PRO A 180 9.10 1.59 9.26
C PRO A 180 9.81 1.02 8.02
N TRP A 181 11.12 1.23 7.93
CA TRP A 181 11.93 0.78 6.80
C TRP A 181 11.99 -0.75 6.62
N ASN A 182 11.87 -1.51 7.71
CA ASN A 182 11.96 -2.98 7.71
C ASN A 182 10.67 -3.70 7.25
N PHE A 183 9.58 -2.95 7.09
CA PHE A 183 8.35 -3.38 6.41
C PHE A 183 8.06 -2.44 5.23
N PRO A 184 8.90 -2.50 4.18
CA PRO A 184 8.89 -1.50 3.12
C PRO A 184 7.62 -1.49 2.28
N LEU A 185 6.85 -2.57 2.32
CA LEU A 185 5.63 -2.73 1.54
C LEU A 185 4.40 -2.97 2.42
N ALA A 186 4.46 -3.91 3.36
CA ALA A 186 3.31 -4.34 4.15
C ALA A 186 2.70 -3.21 5.01
N ILE A 187 3.54 -2.37 5.61
CA ILE A 187 3.09 -1.26 6.47
C ILE A 187 2.96 0.05 5.69
N PHE A 188 3.64 0.16 4.55
CA PHE A 188 3.55 1.34 3.69
C PHE A 188 2.22 1.41 2.92
N ALA A 189 1.68 0.26 2.47
CA ALA A 189 0.49 0.13 1.61
C ALA A 189 -0.88 0.46 2.31
#